data_54574cdf54abceb6765254c302bd194d
#
_entry.id   54574cdf54abceb6765254c302bd194d
#
_cell.length_a   1.000
_cell.length_b   1.000
_cell.length_c   1.000
_cell.angle_alpha   90.00
_cell.angle_beta   90.00
_cell.angle_gamma   90.00
#
_symmetry.space_group_name_H-M   'P 1'
#
loop_
_entity.id
_entity.type
_entity.pdbx_description
1 polymer ?
#
loop_
_entity_poly.entity_id
_entity_poly.type
_entity_poly.pdbx_seq_one_letter_code
_entity_poly.pdbx_strand_id
1 'polypeptide(L)'
;RSISAEMHSGFTHVRGAMGMNIKMRLKGVAPSSEVASDIARIIEIWTDARREFGQATGKPYLLGELSVADAMFSPVIWRFFSYNVALEGEAKAYLETMLAHPFMQEWAQSALAETVALAHYDDAALANYGGTR
;
A
#
# COMPACT_ATOMS: atom_id res chain seq x y z
N ARG A 1 17.54 2.69 -5.30
CA ARG A 1 17.07 2.85 -6.70
C ARG A 1 16.35 1.60 -7.20
N SER A 2 16.85 0.39 -6.96
CA SER A 2 16.27 -0.86 -7.48
C SER A 2 14.83 -1.09 -7.01
N ILE A 3 14.53 -0.96 -5.72
CA ILE A 3 13.18 -1.18 -5.19
C ILE A 3 12.16 -0.14 -5.70
N SER A 4 12.59 1.11 -5.93
CA SER A 4 11.74 2.14 -6.54
C SER A 4 11.43 1.82 -8.01
N ALA A 5 12.41 1.32 -8.76
CA ALA A 5 12.22 0.89 -10.14
C ALA A 5 11.32 -0.35 -10.22
N GLU A 6 11.50 -1.32 -9.31
CA GLU A 6 10.63 -2.49 -9.21
C GLU A 6 9.18 -2.10 -8.91
N MET A 7 8.97 -1.13 -7.99
CA MET A 7 7.62 -0.60 -7.72
C MET A 7 7.03 0.09 -8.96
N HIS A 8 7.82 0.88 -9.67
CA HIS A 8 7.35 1.62 -10.85
C HIS A 8 6.90 0.69 -11.98
N SER A 9 7.67 -0.34 -12.29
CA SER A 9 7.46 -1.22 -13.45
C SER A 9 6.78 -2.56 -13.11
N GLY A 10 6.77 -2.96 -11.83
CA GLY A 10 6.28 -4.25 -11.38
C GLY A 10 4.87 -4.20 -10.77
N PHE A 11 4.52 -5.33 -10.13
CA PHE A 11 3.28 -5.54 -9.35
C PHE A 11 2.02 -5.25 -10.16
N THR A 12 2.01 -5.67 -11.40
CA THR A 12 0.90 -5.42 -12.35
C THR A 12 -0.39 -6.11 -11.91
N HIS A 13 -0.30 -7.27 -11.23
CA HIS A 13 -1.46 -7.99 -10.71
C HIS A 13 -2.09 -7.26 -9.53
N VAL A 14 -1.31 -6.81 -8.56
CA VAL A 14 -1.79 -5.96 -7.45
C VAL A 14 -2.39 -4.67 -8.00
N ARG A 15 -1.71 -4.01 -8.94
CA ARG A 15 -2.18 -2.74 -9.51
C ARG A 15 -3.47 -2.89 -10.30
N GLY A 16 -3.63 -4.02 -11.01
CA GLY A 16 -4.82 -4.31 -11.80
C GLY A 16 -6.01 -4.78 -10.95
N ALA A 17 -5.77 -5.64 -9.95
CA ALA A 17 -6.82 -6.21 -9.12
C ALA A 17 -7.24 -5.30 -7.95
N MET A 18 -6.30 -4.50 -7.44
CA MET A 18 -6.50 -3.64 -6.27
C MET A 18 -6.35 -2.17 -6.67
N GLY A 19 -7.37 -1.60 -7.32
CA GLY A 19 -7.40 -0.18 -7.68
C GLY A 19 -7.18 0.72 -6.44
N MET A 20 -6.40 1.81 -6.60
CA MET A 20 -6.18 2.70 -5.47
C MET A 20 -7.44 3.50 -5.15
N ASN A 21 -7.96 3.34 -3.95
CA ASN A 21 -9.09 4.11 -3.44
C ASN A 21 -8.90 4.34 -1.94
N ILE A 22 -8.65 5.59 -1.54
CA ILE A 22 -8.37 5.97 -0.15
C ILE A 22 -9.65 5.91 0.71
N LYS A 23 -10.82 6.13 0.12
CA LYS A 23 -12.10 6.18 0.84
C LYS A 23 -12.60 4.79 1.24
N MET A 24 -12.40 3.80 0.37
CA MET A 24 -12.97 2.48 0.55
C MET A 24 -12.33 1.69 1.68
N ARG A 25 -13.14 0.86 2.31
CA ARG A 25 -12.72 -0.15 3.29
C ARG A 25 -13.32 -1.49 2.88
N LEU A 26 -12.50 -2.32 2.26
CA LEU A 26 -12.90 -3.60 1.72
C LEU A 26 -12.65 -4.71 2.75
N LYS A 27 -13.49 -5.73 2.75
CA LYS A 27 -13.35 -6.87 3.68
C LYS A 27 -12.20 -7.78 3.28
N GLY A 28 -11.81 -7.73 2.01
CA GLY A 28 -10.85 -8.63 1.41
C GLY A 28 -11.47 -9.99 1.11
N VAL A 29 -11.02 -10.58 0.03
CA VAL A 29 -11.20 -12.00 -0.30
C VAL A 29 -9.84 -12.57 -0.59
N ALA A 30 -9.71 -13.89 -0.60
CA ALA A 30 -8.45 -14.54 -0.96
C ALA A 30 -8.01 -14.06 -2.36
N PRO A 31 -6.83 -13.44 -2.50
CA PRO A 31 -6.33 -12.97 -3.77
C PRO A 31 -6.03 -14.15 -4.71
N SER A 32 -5.99 -13.90 -6.03
CA SER A 32 -5.44 -14.90 -6.96
C SER A 32 -3.97 -15.20 -6.63
N SER A 33 -3.45 -16.31 -7.15
CA SER A 33 -2.04 -16.71 -6.94
C SER A 33 -1.05 -15.62 -7.36
N GLU A 34 -1.36 -14.93 -8.46
CA GLU A 34 -0.52 -13.86 -9.00
C GLU A 34 -0.54 -12.60 -8.10
N VAL A 35 -1.72 -12.21 -7.63
CA VAL A 35 -1.86 -11.10 -6.67
C VAL A 35 -1.19 -11.43 -5.34
N ALA A 36 -1.35 -12.67 -4.85
CA ALA A 36 -0.70 -13.13 -3.64
C ALA A 36 0.84 -13.11 -3.78
N SER A 37 1.36 -13.49 -4.94
CA SER A 37 2.80 -13.43 -5.24
C SER A 37 3.33 -12.00 -5.23
N ASP A 38 2.63 -11.05 -5.86
CA ASP A 38 2.98 -9.63 -5.83
C ASP A 38 2.99 -9.09 -4.38
N ILE A 39 1.95 -9.41 -3.59
CA ILE A 39 1.85 -9.01 -2.19
C ILE A 39 3.03 -9.56 -1.38
N ALA A 40 3.33 -10.85 -1.52
CA ALA A 40 4.44 -11.49 -0.83
C ALA A 40 5.78 -10.82 -1.16
N ARG A 41 6.02 -10.48 -2.43
CA ARG A 41 7.22 -9.78 -2.87
C ARG A 41 7.31 -8.36 -2.29
N ILE A 42 6.20 -7.62 -2.23
CA ILE A 42 6.15 -6.29 -1.62
C ILE A 42 6.51 -6.38 -0.12
N ILE A 43 5.93 -7.35 0.59
CA ILE A 43 6.21 -7.59 2.02
C ILE A 43 7.69 -7.92 2.23
N GLU A 44 8.28 -8.77 1.38
CA GLU A 44 9.70 -9.10 1.41
C GLU A 44 10.56 -7.84 1.25
N ILE A 45 10.28 -7.01 0.22
CA ILE A 45 11.01 -5.75 0.00
C ILE A 45 10.94 -4.84 1.22
N TRP A 46 9.76 -4.65 1.80
CA TRP A 46 9.61 -3.79 2.97
C TRP A 46 10.35 -4.34 4.18
N THR A 47 10.22 -5.64 4.43
CA THR A 47 10.86 -6.30 5.57
C THR A 47 12.38 -6.25 5.45
N ASP A 48 12.93 -6.55 4.28
CA ASP A 48 14.38 -6.58 4.06
C ASP A 48 14.98 -5.17 4.11
N ALA A 49 14.35 -4.20 3.44
CA ALA A 49 14.80 -2.81 3.49
C ALA A 49 14.78 -2.26 4.92
N ARG A 50 13.71 -2.52 5.66
CA ARG A 50 13.59 -2.12 7.07
C ARG A 50 14.64 -2.77 7.94
N ARG A 51 14.90 -4.06 7.77
CA ARG A 51 15.89 -4.81 8.54
C ARG A 51 17.31 -4.32 8.24
N GLU A 52 17.62 -4.13 6.97
CA GLU A 52 18.96 -3.76 6.52
C GLU A 52 19.31 -2.29 6.83
N PHE A 53 18.38 -1.38 6.59
CA PHE A 53 18.63 0.06 6.66
C PHE A 53 17.88 0.77 7.78
N GLY A 54 16.60 0.46 7.96
CA GLY A 54 15.75 1.14 8.94
C GLY A 54 16.17 0.84 10.37
N GLN A 55 16.32 -0.43 10.73
CA GLN A 55 16.70 -0.83 12.09
C GLN A 55 18.12 -0.37 12.43
N ALA A 56 19.04 -0.44 11.49
CA ALA A 56 20.44 0.00 11.69
C ALA A 56 20.54 1.49 12.04
N THR A 57 19.59 2.30 11.57
CA THR A 57 19.53 3.76 11.81
C THR A 57 18.61 4.16 12.96
N GLY A 58 17.79 3.23 13.46
CA GLY A 58 16.74 3.51 14.44
C GLY A 58 15.59 4.37 13.86
N LYS A 59 15.47 4.46 12.54
CA LYS A 59 14.47 5.26 11.84
C LYS A 59 13.36 4.38 11.26
N PRO A 60 12.12 4.90 11.11
CA PRO A 60 10.96 4.06 10.82
C PRO A 60 10.66 3.84 9.34
N TYR A 61 11.44 4.41 8.41
CA TYR A 61 11.20 4.32 6.97
C TYR A 61 12.05 3.22 6.31
N LEU A 62 11.79 2.90 5.03
CA LEU A 62 12.41 1.78 4.33
C LEU A 62 13.95 1.83 4.36
N LEU A 63 14.50 3.02 4.10
CA LEU A 63 15.95 3.21 4.03
C LEU A 63 16.49 4.05 5.21
N GLY A 64 15.77 4.07 6.32
CA GLY A 64 16.09 4.88 7.48
C GLY A 64 15.29 6.17 7.52
N GLU A 65 15.74 7.23 6.88
CA GLU A 65 14.98 8.46 6.72
C GLU A 65 13.95 8.36 5.58
N LEU A 66 12.91 9.23 5.64
CA LEU A 66 11.91 9.32 4.56
C LEU A 66 12.60 9.60 3.22
N SER A 67 12.29 8.82 2.23
CA SER A 67 12.99 8.82 0.95
C SER A 67 12.04 8.65 -0.25
N VAL A 68 12.60 8.75 -1.45
CA VAL A 68 11.86 8.45 -2.69
C VAL A 68 11.31 7.02 -2.69
N ALA A 69 11.95 6.07 -2.02
CA ALA A 69 11.43 4.70 -1.92
C ALA A 69 10.07 4.69 -1.21
N ASP A 70 9.94 5.41 -0.10
CA ASP A 70 8.68 5.53 0.65
C ASP A 70 7.59 6.21 -0.19
N ALA A 71 7.95 7.27 -0.91
CA ALA A 71 7.02 7.96 -1.82
C ALA A 71 6.51 7.01 -2.93
N MET A 72 7.39 6.20 -3.51
CA MET A 72 7.02 5.23 -4.54
C MET A 72 6.09 4.13 -4.04
N PHE A 73 6.24 3.71 -2.78
CA PHE A 73 5.35 2.73 -2.16
C PHE A 73 4.07 3.32 -1.54
N SER A 74 3.94 4.64 -1.41
CA SER A 74 2.74 5.29 -0.83
C SER A 74 1.41 4.84 -1.45
N PRO A 75 1.27 4.68 -2.79
CA PRO A 75 0.05 4.13 -3.38
C PRO A 75 -0.22 2.67 -2.97
N VAL A 76 0.81 1.89 -2.68
CA VAL A 76 0.66 0.50 -2.20
C VAL A 76 0.21 0.48 -0.75
N ILE A 77 0.72 1.40 0.09
CA ILE A 77 0.25 1.58 1.47
C ILE A 77 -1.27 1.77 1.49
N TRP A 78 -1.80 2.67 0.64
CA TRP A 78 -3.24 2.88 0.55
C TRP A 78 -4.00 1.66 0.02
N ARG A 79 -3.46 0.94 -0.96
CA ARG A 79 -4.06 -0.31 -1.44
C ARG A 79 -4.15 -1.34 -0.33
N PHE A 80 -3.05 -1.61 0.36
CA PHE A 80 -3.02 -2.59 1.42
C PHE A 80 -3.96 -2.25 2.57
N PHE A 81 -4.04 -0.97 2.93
CA PHE A 81 -4.99 -0.49 3.93
C PHE A 81 -6.44 -0.61 3.47
N SER A 82 -6.78 -0.15 2.27
CA SER A 82 -8.16 -0.17 1.76
C SER A 82 -8.68 -1.58 1.50
N TYR A 83 -7.81 -2.49 1.06
CA TYR A 83 -8.15 -3.89 0.79
C TYR A 83 -7.94 -4.82 1.98
N ASN A 84 -7.62 -4.27 3.14
CA ASN A 84 -7.42 -5.02 4.38
C ASN A 84 -6.44 -6.20 4.22
N VAL A 85 -5.29 -5.94 3.57
CA VAL A 85 -4.24 -6.93 3.41
C VAL A 85 -3.64 -7.27 4.76
N ALA A 86 -3.63 -8.56 5.11
CA ALA A 86 -3.06 -9.02 6.37
C ALA A 86 -1.52 -8.84 6.35
N LEU A 87 -1.03 -8.06 7.29
CA LEU A 87 0.40 -7.78 7.48
C LEU A 87 0.81 -8.08 8.91
N GLU A 88 2.05 -8.52 9.08
CA GLU A 88 2.67 -8.77 10.37
C GLU A 88 4.07 -8.15 10.47
N GLY A 89 4.62 -8.10 11.68
CA GLY A 89 6.00 -7.68 11.93
C GLY A 89 6.37 -6.32 11.33
N GLU A 90 7.54 -6.25 10.69
CA GLU A 90 8.09 -5.02 10.13
C GLU A 90 7.23 -4.40 9.02
N ALA A 91 6.59 -5.23 8.19
CA ALA A 91 5.72 -4.73 7.13
C ALA A 91 4.48 -4.03 7.70
N LYS A 92 3.89 -4.57 8.76
CA LYS A 92 2.77 -3.93 9.46
C LYS A 92 3.20 -2.61 10.12
N ALA A 93 4.31 -2.63 10.86
CA ALA A 93 4.85 -1.43 11.51
C ALA A 93 5.17 -0.32 10.49
N TYR A 94 5.72 -0.69 9.33
CA TYR A 94 5.97 0.26 8.25
C TYR A 94 4.68 0.85 7.67
N LEU A 95 3.67 0.02 7.40
CA LEU A 95 2.36 0.50 6.92
C LEU A 95 1.76 1.50 7.91
N GLU A 96 1.75 1.19 9.21
CA GLU A 96 1.23 2.06 10.26
C GLU A 96 2.01 3.39 10.33
N THR A 97 3.33 3.35 10.24
CA THR A 97 4.20 4.53 10.20
C THR A 97 3.86 5.43 9.00
N MET A 98 3.72 4.84 7.82
CA MET A 98 3.39 5.59 6.61
C MET A 98 2.00 6.20 6.69
N LEU A 99 1.00 5.45 7.13
CA LEU A 99 -0.36 5.97 7.29
C LEU A 99 -0.42 7.15 8.29
N ALA A 100 0.40 7.14 9.34
CA ALA A 100 0.49 8.22 10.32
C ALA A 100 1.29 9.44 9.82
N HIS A 101 2.02 9.33 8.72
CA HIS A 101 2.85 10.42 8.21
C HIS A 101 2.00 11.63 7.78
N PRO A 102 2.38 12.88 8.12
CA PRO A 102 1.60 14.07 7.80
C PRO A 102 1.21 14.19 6.32
N PHE A 103 2.11 13.91 5.38
CA PHE A 103 1.81 13.95 3.94
C PHE A 103 0.76 12.92 3.52
N MET A 104 0.78 11.74 4.11
CA MET A 104 -0.24 10.72 3.85
C MET A 104 -1.59 11.14 4.42
N GLN A 105 -1.62 11.78 5.57
CA GLN A 105 -2.83 12.31 6.19
C GLN A 105 -3.42 13.48 5.38
N GLU A 106 -2.57 14.38 4.88
CA GLU A 106 -2.99 15.47 3.98
C GLU A 106 -3.61 14.90 2.69
N TRP A 107 -2.96 13.89 2.10
CA TRP A 107 -3.49 13.19 0.93
C TRP A 107 -4.85 12.56 1.21
N ALA A 108 -4.99 11.88 2.36
CA ALA A 108 -6.27 11.29 2.78
C ALA A 108 -7.36 12.33 2.94
N GLN A 109 -7.07 13.45 3.61
CA GLN A 109 -8.04 14.54 3.79
C GLN A 109 -8.49 15.12 2.44
N SER A 110 -7.56 15.37 1.53
CA SER A 110 -7.87 15.86 0.19
C SER A 110 -8.73 14.87 -0.59
N ALA A 111 -8.40 13.58 -0.55
CA ALA A 111 -9.18 12.53 -1.20
C ALA A 111 -10.59 12.40 -0.61
N LEU A 112 -10.74 12.51 0.71
CA LEU A 112 -12.04 12.46 1.38
C LEU A 112 -12.94 13.65 1.02
N ALA A 113 -12.34 14.81 0.79
CA ALA A 113 -13.06 16.03 0.39
C ALA A 113 -13.47 16.02 -1.11
N GLU A 114 -12.84 15.17 -1.93
CA GLU A 114 -13.15 15.08 -3.36
C GLU A 114 -14.55 14.52 -3.58
N THR A 115 -15.31 15.15 -4.46
CA THR A 115 -16.69 14.76 -4.79
C THR A 115 -16.78 13.87 -6.03
N VAL A 116 -15.73 13.84 -6.86
CA VAL A 116 -15.67 13.02 -8.07
C VAL A 116 -15.39 11.57 -7.68
N ALA A 117 -16.18 10.65 -8.22
CA ALA A 117 -16.02 9.21 -8.05
C ALA A 117 -15.97 8.51 -9.39
N LEU A 118 -15.13 7.49 -9.49
CA LEU A 118 -15.07 6.61 -10.66
C LEU A 118 -15.89 5.35 -10.37
N ALA A 119 -17.23 5.50 -10.44
CA ALA A 119 -18.18 4.52 -9.97
C ALA A 119 -17.90 3.09 -10.47
N HIS A 120 -17.51 2.91 -11.73
CA HIS A 120 -17.27 1.57 -12.29
C HIS A 120 -16.08 0.85 -11.63
N TYR A 121 -15.05 1.57 -11.16
CA TYR A 121 -13.95 0.98 -10.40
C TYR A 121 -14.38 0.65 -8.97
N ASP A 122 -15.12 1.55 -8.35
CA ASP A 122 -15.62 1.37 -6.99
C ASP A 122 -16.60 0.18 -6.93
N ASP A 123 -17.53 0.09 -7.88
CA ASP A 123 -18.52 -0.98 -7.95
C ASP A 123 -17.84 -2.34 -8.19
N ALA A 124 -16.85 -2.40 -9.09
CA ALA A 124 -16.08 -3.61 -9.32
C ALA A 124 -15.30 -4.06 -8.07
N ALA A 125 -14.68 -3.12 -7.35
CA ALA A 125 -13.96 -3.43 -6.12
C ALA A 125 -14.90 -3.95 -5.02
N LEU A 126 -16.06 -3.30 -4.84
CA LEU A 126 -17.07 -3.75 -3.87
C LEU A 126 -17.67 -5.12 -4.22
N ALA A 127 -17.91 -5.38 -5.51
CA ALA A 127 -18.42 -6.66 -5.97
C ALA A 127 -17.42 -7.81 -5.72
N ASN A 128 -16.12 -7.54 -5.95
CA ASN A 128 -15.07 -8.55 -5.83
C ASN A 128 -14.62 -8.77 -4.38
N TYR A 129 -14.59 -7.72 -3.57
CA TYR A 129 -13.94 -7.73 -2.26
C TYR A 129 -14.89 -7.44 -1.09
N GLY A 130 -16.11 -7.01 -1.36
CA GLY A 130 -17.07 -6.58 -0.32
C GLY A 130 -16.53 -5.40 0.49
N GLY A 131 -17.38 -4.82 1.32
CA GLY A 131 -16.94 -3.68 2.16
C GLY A 131 -17.84 -2.46 2.01
N THR A 132 -17.27 -1.26 2.25
CA THR A 132 -17.96 0.03 2.21
C THR A 132 -17.15 1.07 1.43
N ARG A 133 -17.88 2.04 0.85
CA ARG A 133 -17.29 3.25 0.28
C ARG A 133 -16.88 4.23 1.37
#